data_c575c2c5d556fae03238f936c1ec119d
#
_entry.id   c575c2c5d556fae03238f936c1ec119d
#
_cell.length_a   1.000
_cell.length_b   1.000
_cell.length_c   1.000
_cell.angle_alpha   90.00
_cell.angle_beta   90.00
_cell.angle_gamma   90.00
#
_symmetry.space_group_name_H-M   'P 1'
#
loop_
_entity.id
_entity.type
_entity.pdbx_description
1 polymer ?
#
loop_
_entity_poly.entity_id
_entity_poly.type
_entity_poly.pdbx_seq_one_letter_code
_entity_poly.pdbx_strand_id
1 'polypeptide(L)'
;MRNEALKAAERLCLENGARLLYLVLFGSELYGTVTSKSDTDLRGIFLPSIESVILGEDKKSLHFSTGDNFSRNCGSDIDIDLWSARHWLTKLLPSGDTGALDLLFSPSNRDCVFMRDPLLDVAFNNPLRLINTANNTAYAEYSLSQAKKYGIKGSRLGTLRAARKFVRNLPDFGGRLEPYMDDIVRACDGKFCENNGEFLALCGKMHHKGVPMAEFSAHLDADVARYGTRADEAQRNHGVDYKALSHALRAIDQMEELFDTGKIVFPLATREKLVRVKRGEIPWPELEQVILARLAEVDAKRANTLYVGVYDEAFAKKILLDCYGRGETEALSGDVADEIRKKLLEMEHGHNVKIVYATEAGSRA
;
A
#
# COMPACT_ATOMS: atom_id res chain seq x y z
N MET A 1 -5.11 23.39 -0.99
CA MET A 1 -4.74 21.98 -1.01
C MET A 1 -4.04 21.54 0.30
N ARG A 2 -2.81 22.02 0.66
CA ARG A 2 -2.10 21.54 1.90
C ARG A 2 -2.94 21.69 3.17
N ASN A 3 -3.52 22.87 3.43
CA ASN A 3 -4.35 23.12 4.60
C ASN A 3 -5.67 22.32 4.59
N GLU A 4 -6.24 22.05 3.45
CA GLU A 4 -7.48 21.27 3.31
C GLU A 4 -7.21 19.79 3.58
N ALA A 5 -6.15 19.24 3.03
CA ALA A 5 -5.72 17.87 3.27
C ALA A 5 -5.37 17.62 4.75
N LEU A 6 -4.66 18.56 5.39
CA LEU A 6 -4.35 18.50 6.82
C LEU A 6 -5.63 18.49 7.65
N LYS A 7 -6.55 19.43 7.40
CA LYS A 7 -7.86 19.47 8.10
C LYS A 7 -8.69 18.21 7.89
N ALA A 8 -8.65 17.63 6.67
CA ALA A 8 -9.34 16.37 6.41
C ALA A 8 -8.74 15.21 7.23
N ALA A 9 -7.41 15.11 7.32
CA ALA A 9 -6.73 14.09 8.12
C ALA A 9 -6.98 14.27 9.63
N GLU A 10 -6.94 15.51 10.15
CA GLU A 10 -7.24 15.82 11.53
C GLU A 10 -8.69 15.48 11.89
N ARG A 11 -9.63 15.84 11.00
CA ARG A 11 -11.05 15.51 11.16
C ARG A 11 -11.27 13.99 11.16
N LEU A 12 -10.64 13.27 10.22
CA LEU A 12 -10.70 11.81 10.16
C LEU A 12 -10.23 11.18 11.47
N CYS A 13 -9.15 11.69 12.05
CA CYS A 13 -8.66 11.24 13.34
C CYS A 13 -9.66 11.56 14.47
N LEU A 14 -10.17 12.79 14.54
CA LEU A 14 -11.10 13.23 15.57
C LEU A 14 -12.40 12.41 15.58
N GLU A 15 -12.97 12.16 14.40
CA GLU A 15 -14.18 11.34 14.24
C GLU A 15 -13.99 9.88 14.68
N ASN A 16 -12.74 9.42 14.78
CA ASN A 16 -12.37 8.09 15.23
C ASN A 16 -11.72 8.06 16.64
N GLY A 17 -11.86 9.13 17.42
CA GLY A 17 -11.29 9.21 18.77
C GLY A 17 -9.76 9.06 18.77
N ALA A 18 -9.08 9.67 17.79
CA ALA A 18 -7.65 9.53 17.61
C ALA A 18 -6.98 10.90 17.40
N ARG A 19 -5.66 10.96 17.55
CA ARG A 19 -4.84 12.14 17.31
C ARG A 19 -3.87 11.89 16.14
N LEU A 20 -3.79 12.82 15.20
CA LEU A 20 -2.80 12.78 14.12
C LEU A 20 -1.41 13.07 14.68
N LEU A 21 -0.41 12.23 14.34
CA LEU A 21 0.98 12.41 14.72
C LEU A 21 1.89 12.78 13.55
N TYR A 22 1.56 12.33 12.34
CA TYR A 22 2.37 12.57 11.15
C TYR A 22 1.51 12.56 9.91
N LEU A 23 1.78 13.45 8.97
CA LEU A 23 1.14 13.49 7.65
C LEU A 23 2.14 13.96 6.60
N VAL A 24 2.21 13.23 5.49
CA VAL A 24 3.15 13.50 4.40
C VAL A 24 2.48 13.25 3.04
N LEU A 25 2.82 14.06 2.03
CA LEU A 25 2.57 13.72 0.63
C LEU A 25 3.32 12.44 0.30
N PHE A 26 2.63 11.49 -0.31
CA PHE A 26 3.13 10.14 -0.51
C PHE A 26 3.18 9.76 -1.99
N GLY A 27 3.51 8.51 -2.28
CA GLY A 27 3.48 8.00 -3.64
C GLY A 27 4.37 8.77 -4.59
N SER A 28 3.83 9.15 -5.73
CA SER A 28 4.59 9.82 -6.80
C SER A 28 5.19 11.16 -6.37
N GLU A 29 4.55 11.90 -5.47
CA GLU A 29 5.07 13.16 -4.93
C GLU A 29 6.33 12.93 -4.09
N LEU A 30 6.26 12.00 -3.13
CA LEU A 30 7.41 11.67 -2.27
C LEU A 30 8.60 11.20 -3.10
N TYR A 31 8.36 10.33 -4.08
CA TYR A 31 9.42 9.74 -4.89
C TYR A 31 9.98 10.68 -5.97
N GLY A 32 9.29 11.77 -6.27
CA GLY A 32 9.62 12.66 -7.39
C GLY A 32 9.27 12.08 -8.77
N THR A 33 8.29 11.18 -8.82
CA THR A 33 7.87 10.47 -10.06
C THR A 33 6.49 10.90 -10.54
N VAL A 34 6.11 12.14 -10.27
CA VAL A 34 4.83 12.74 -10.67
C VAL A 34 4.66 12.75 -12.18
N THR A 35 3.45 12.48 -12.63
CA THR A 35 3.03 12.62 -14.02
C THR A 35 1.70 13.38 -14.07
N SER A 36 1.28 13.84 -15.25
CA SER A 36 -0.02 14.53 -15.42
C SER A 36 -1.26 13.69 -15.04
N LYS A 37 -1.06 12.40 -14.76
CA LYS A 37 -2.10 11.45 -14.35
C LYS A 37 -1.99 11.04 -12.88
N SER A 38 -1.07 11.64 -12.13
CA SER A 38 -0.87 11.32 -10.71
C SER A 38 -1.98 11.98 -9.90
N ASP A 39 -2.59 11.21 -9.00
CA ASP A 39 -3.46 11.60 -7.90
C ASP A 39 -2.63 12.13 -6.72
N THR A 40 -3.30 12.74 -5.75
CA THR A 40 -2.66 13.25 -4.54
C THR A 40 -2.84 12.21 -3.42
N ASP A 41 -1.81 11.42 -3.19
CA ASP A 41 -1.77 10.47 -2.09
C ASP A 41 -1.18 11.12 -0.83
N LEU A 42 -1.83 10.94 0.31
CA LEU A 42 -1.27 11.28 1.63
C LEU A 42 -1.20 10.03 2.50
N ARG A 43 -0.14 9.96 3.26
CA ARG A 43 0.01 8.90 4.26
C ARG A 43 0.44 9.48 5.59
N GLY A 44 0.03 8.82 6.69
CA GLY A 44 0.36 9.35 7.99
C GLY A 44 0.24 8.33 9.12
N ILE A 45 0.49 8.84 10.31
CA ILE A 45 0.45 8.07 11.56
C ILE A 45 -0.51 8.76 12.52
N PHE A 46 -1.38 7.98 13.12
CA PHE A 46 -2.28 8.46 14.18
C PHE A 46 -2.09 7.66 15.47
N LEU A 47 -2.45 8.27 16.58
CA LEU A 47 -2.50 7.67 17.90
C LEU A 47 -3.96 7.46 18.29
N PRO A 48 -4.45 6.21 18.42
CA PRO A 48 -5.79 5.93 18.96
C PRO A 48 -5.90 6.43 20.39
N SER A 49 -7.12 6.68 20.88
CA SER A 49 -7.32 6.96 22.31
C SER A 49 -6.90 5.77 23.18
N ILE A 50 -6.43 6.04 24.38
CA ILE A 50 -6.03 4.98 25.32
C ILE A 50 -7.21 4.09 25.66
N GLU A 51 -8.41 4.66 25.76
CA GLU A 51 -9.66 3.94 26.00
C GLU A 51 -9.92 2.89 24.91
N SER A 52 -9.85 3.29 23.64
CA SER A 52 -10.07 2.35 22.53
C SER A 52 -9.03 1.22 22.51
N VAL A 53 -7.78 1.52 22.90
CA VAL A 53 -6.71 0.53 22.99
C VAL A 53 -6.97 -0.47 24.12
N ILE A 54 -7.39 0.00 25.30
CA ILE A 54 -7.69 -0.85 26.45
C ILE A 54 -8.89 -1.74 26.17
N LEU A 55 -9.92 -1.21 25.49
CA LEU A 55 -11.12 -1.97 25.12
C LEU A 55 -10.89 -2.89 23.91
N GLY A 56 -9.75 -2.80 23.22
CA GLY A 56 -9.46 -3.60 22.01
C GLY A 56 -10.27 -3.14 20.80
N GLU A 57 -10.77 -1.92 20.79
CA GLU A 57 -11.58 -1.32 19.72
C GLU A 57 -10.74 -0.44 18.78
N ASP A 58 -9.44 -0.31 19.03
CA ASP A 58 -8.54 0.53 18.25
C ASP A 58 -8.41 0.06 16.80
N LYS A 59 -8.58 0.99 15.87
CA LYS A 59 -8.42 0.74 14.44
C LYS A 59 -6.94 0.67 14.07
N LYS A 60 -6.59 -0.25 13.17
CA LYS A 60 -5.23 -0.38 12.62
C LYS A 60 -4.91 0.69 11.59
N SER A 61 -5.94 1.11 10.83
CA SER A 61 -5.84 2.12 9.77
C SER A 61 -7.13 2.91 9.66
N LEU A 62 -7.01 4.14 9.17
CA LEU A 62 -8.11 5.01 8.78
C LEU A 62 -7.89 5.40 7.32
N HIS A 63 -8.97 5.46 6.55
CA HIS A 63 -8.95 5.79 5.14
C HIS A 63 -9.99 6.88 4.83
N PHE A 64 -9.62 7.81 3.96
CA PHE A 64 -10.50 8.83 3.40
C PHE A 64 -10.14 9.05 1.93
N SER A 65 -11.14 9.15 1.07
CA SER A 65 -10.97 9.47 -0.34
C SER A 65 -12.04 10.46 -0.76
N THR A 66 -11.66 11.43 -1.61
CA THR A 66 -12.61 12.32 -2.28
C THR A 66 -13.11 11.74 -3.61
N GLY A 67 -12.41 10.73 -4.14
CA GLY A 67 -12.82 10.01 -5.34
C GLY A 67 -14.00 9.08 -5.08
N ASP A 68 -14.82 8.86 -6.11
CA ASP A 68 -15.85 7.84 -6.07
C ASP A 68 -15.29 6.48 -6.59
N ASN A 69 -15.96 5.37 -6.20
CA ASN A 69 -15.56 4.02 -6.62
C ASN A 69 -15.84 3.74 -8.11
N PHE A 70 -16.42 4.67 -8.86
CA PHE A 70 -16.97 4.48 -10.21
C PHE A 70 -16.31 5.36 -11.27
N SER A 71 -15.76 6.53 -10.89
CA SER A 71 -15.03 7.41 -11.80
C SER A 71 -13.52 7.15 -11.78
N ARG A 72 -12.83 7.57 -12.83
CA ARG A 72 -11.35 7.59 -12.80
C ARG A 72 -10.90 8.64 -11.79
N ASN A 73 -9.94 8.28 -10.93
CA ASN A 73 -9.23 9.25 -10.12
C ASN A 73 -8.76 10.39 -11.02
N CYS A 74 -9.13 11.61 -10.68
CA CYS A 74 -8.62 12.80 -11.34
C CYS A 74 -7.50 13.43 -10.50
N GLY A 75 -6.67 14.26 -11.10
CA GLY A 75 -5.53 14.87 -10.40
C GLY A 75 -5.92 15.80 -9.24
N SER A 76 -7.23 16.00 -8.99
CA SER A 76 -7.79 16.71 -7.84
C SER A 76 -8.23 15.80 -6.69
N ASP A 77 -8.23 14.48 -6.89
CA ASP A 77 -8.64 13.55 -5.85
C ASP A 77 -7.56 13.44 -4.78
N ILE A 78 -8.03 13.40 -3.54
CA ILE A 78 -7.19 13.29 -2.35
C ILE A 78 -7.50 11.96 -1.69
N ASP A 79 -6.48 11.11 -1.61
CA ASP A 79 -6.52 9.85 -0.89
C ASP A 79 -5.66 9.95 0.36
N ILE A 80 -6.24 9.67 1.54
CA ILE A 80 -5.55 9.72 2.83
C ILE A 80 -5.59 8.34 3.46
N ASP A 81 -4.41 7.75 3.66
CA ASP A 81 -4.22 6.51 4.40
C ASP A 81 -3.43 6.78 5.66
N LEU A 82 -4.03 6.54 6.81
CA LEU A 82 -3.37 6.68 8.11
C LEU A 82 -3.22 5.33 8.79
N TRP A 83 -2.07 5.07 9.39
CA TRP A 83 -1.82 3.88 10.21
C TRP A 83 -1.72 4.25 11.69
N SER A 84 -2.25 3.39 12.56
CA SER A 84 -2.02 3.59 13.99
C SER A 84 -0.53 3.42 14.30
N ALA A 85 0.00 4.23 15.21
CA ALA A 85 1.39 4.17 15.64
C ALA A 85 1.78 2.74 16.09
N ARG A 86 0.87 2.05 16.80
CA ARG A 86 1.07 0.65 17.21
C ARG A 86 1.23 -0.27 15.99
N HIS A 87 0.33 -0.20 15.02
CA HIS A 87 0.38 -1.06 13.84
C HIS A 87 1.63 -0.80 13.00
N TRP A 88 1.96 0.48 12.79
CA TRP A 88 3.15 0.89 12.06
C TRP A 88 4.44 0.39 12.71
N LEU A 89 4.65 0.70 14.02
CA LEU A 89 5.87 0.36 14.75
C LEU A 89 6.05 -1.16 14.97
N THR A 90 4.96 -1.90 15.26
CA THR A 90 5.08 -3.29 15.76
C THR A 90 4.72 -4.35 14.73
N LYS A 91 4.15 -3.98 13.59
CA LYS A 91 3.73 -4.93 12.54
C LYS A 91 4.30 -4.61 11.17
N LEU A 92 4.11 -3.38 10.69
CA LEU A 92 4.48 -3.03 9.31
C LEU A 92 6.00 -2.87 9.15
N LEU A 93 6.67 -2.13 10.04
CA LEU A 93 8.12 -1.93 9.96
C LEU A 93 8.91 -3.25 10.07
N PRO A 94 8.64 -4.13 11.07
CA PRO A 94 9.38 -5.39 11.16
C PRO A 94 9.06 -6.38 10.04
N SER A 95 7.90 -6.26 9.38
CA SER A 95 7.56 -7.11 8.23
C SER A 95 8.24 -6.69 6.92
N GLY A 96 8.88 -5.51 6.89
CA GLY A 96 9.47 -4.96 5.67
C GLY A 96 8.42 -4.39 4.71
N ASP A 97 7.25 -3.95 5.21
CA ASP A 97 6.27 -3.24 4.38
C ASP A 97 6.89 -1.97 3.81
N THR A 98 6.88 -1.84 2.49
CA THR A 98 7.58 -0.73 1.82
C THR A 98 6.93 0.61 2.05
N GLY A 99 5.60 0.65 2.17
CA GLY A 99 4.92 1.90 2.51
C GLY A 99 5.30 2.37 3.91
N ALA A 100 5.49 1.43 4.85
CA ALA A 100 5.96 1.74 6.20
C ALA A 100 7.42 2.20 6.22
N LEU A 101 8.27 1.60 5.39
CA LEU A 101 9.65 2.05 5.17
C LEU A 101 9.69 3.45 4.54
N ASP A 102 8.92 3.65 3.49
CA ASP A 102 8.82 4.95 2.83
C ASP A 102 8.38 6.03 3.82
N LEU A 103 7.41 5.72 4.70
CA LEU A 103 6.95 6.63 5.73
C LEU A 103 8.03 6.92 6.78
N LEU A 104 8.84 5.92 7.16
CA LEU A 104 9.94 6.08 8.12
C LEU A 104 11.04 7.01 7.59
N PHE A 105 11.34 6.95 6.29
CA PHE A 105 12.38 7.77 5.67
C PHE A 105 11.84 9.05 5.01
N SER A 106 10.52 9.25 4.95
CA SER A 106 9.87 10.41 4.33
C SER A 106 10.28 11.77 4.89
N PRO A 107 10.73 11.93 6.17
CA PRO A 107 11.22 13.21 6.68
C PRO A 107 12.45 13.76 5.94
N SER A 108 13.14 12.94 5.13
CA SER A 108 14.22 13.41 4.26
C SER A 108 13.74 14.41 3.19
N ASN A 109 12.47 14.33 2.77
CA ASN A 109 11.83 15.30 1.87
C ASN A 109 10.89 16.24 2.67
N ARG A 110 11.46 17.32 3.19
CA ARG A 110 10.73 18.27 4.05
C ARG A 110 9.56 18.95 3.34
N ASP A 111 9.62 19.13 2.02
CA ASP A 111 8.57 19.80 1.25
C ASP A 111 7.30 18.95 1.20
N CYS A 112 7.42 17.63 1.32
CA CYS A 112 6.30 16.70 1.38
C CYS A 112 5.68 16.60 2.78
N VAL A 113 6.37 16.96 3.86
CA VAL A 113 5.86 16.82 5.24
C VAL A 113 4.83 17.91 5.54
N PHE A 114 3.60 17.51 5.85
CA PHE A 114 2.51 18.43 6.20
C PHE A 114 2.43 18.67 7.71
N MET A 115 2.59 17.61 8.50
CA MET A 115 2.55 17.64 9.95
C MET A 115 3.52 16.61 10.53
N ARG A 116 4.21 16.95 11.60
CA ARG A 116 5.13 16.08 12.31
C ARG A 116 5.08 16.41 13.81
N ASP A 117 4.63 15.46 14.60
CA ASP A 117 4.69 15.54 16.05
C ASP A 117 6.09 15.12 16.53
N PRO A 118 6.76 15.89 17.42
CA PRO A 118 8.07 15.57 17.95
C PRO A 118 8.16 14.20 18.67
N LEU A 119 7.05 13.63 19.09
CA LEU A 119 7.01 12.28 19.67
C LEU A 119 7.56 11.19 18.76
N LEU A 120 7.47 11.38 17.45
CA LEU A 120 8.00 10.43 16.46
C LEU A 120 9.45 10.69 16.07
N ASP A 121 10.09 11.76 16.55
CA ASP A 121 11.48 12.09 16.20
C ASP A 121 12.45 10.99 16.59
N VAL A 122 12.21 10.31 17.68
CA VAL A 122 13.01 9.16 18.13
C VAL A 122 12.97 8.03 17.12
N ALA A 123 11.80 7.76 16.53
CA ALA A 123 11.65 6.75 15.47
C ALA A 123 12.41 7.16 14.20
N PHE A 124 12.19 8.37 13.71
CA PHE A 124 12.82 8.88 12.49
C PHE A 124 14.33 9.02 12.59
N ASN A 125 14.87 9.25 13.78
CA ASN A 125 16.31 9.38 14.02
C ASN A 125 17.02 8.02 14.24
N ASN A 126 16.28 6.94 14.45
CA ASN A 126 16.83 5.60 14.70
C ASN A 126 16.19 4.53 13.80
N PRO A 127 16.14 4.72 12.48
CA PRO A 127 15.34 3.87 11.59
C PRO A 127 15.80 2.41 11.59
N LEU A 128 17.12 2.16 11.66
CA LEU A 128 17.67 0.79 11.62
C LEU A 128 17.28 -0.08 12.83
N ARG A 129 16.87 0.53 13.96
CA ARG A 129 16.33 -0.21 15.12
C ARG A 129 14.87 -0.63 14.94
N LEU A 130 14.18 -0.10 13.96
CA LEU A 130 12.75 -0.33 13.74
C LEU A 130 12.44 -1.23 12.55
N ILE A 131 13.45 -1.62 11.78
CA ILE A 131 13.30 -2.42 10.57
C ILE A 131 14.10 -3.72 10.67
N ASN A 132 13.72 -4.69 9.86
CA ASN A 132 14.49 -5.91 9.67
C ASN A 132 14.96 -5.96 8.21
N THR A 133 16.24 -5.65 7.96
CA THR A 133 16.80 -5.63 6.61
C THR A 133 16.76 -6.99 5.92
N ALA A 134 16.63 -8.10 6.64
CA ALA A 134 16.48 -9.43 6.06
C ALA A 134 15.16 -9.59 5.28
N ASN A 135 14.11 -8.85 5.63
CA ASN A 135 12.78 -8.98 5.01
C ASN A 135 12.55 -8.02 3.81
N ASN A 136 13.44 -7.05 3.62
CA ASN A 136 13.16 -5.93 2.71
C ASN A 136 13.24 -6.28 1.21
N THR A 137 13.90 -7.37 0.82
CA THR A 137 13.98 -7.80 -0.60
C THR A 137 12.69 -8.42 -1.13
N ALA A 138 11.86 -8.98 -0.25
CA ALA A 138 10.60 -9.63 -0.63
C ALA A 138 9.64 -8.71 -1.42
N TYR A 139 9.74 -7.40 -1.24
CA TYR A 139 8.89 -6.46 -1.96
C TYR A 139 9.23 -6.30 -3.44
N ALA A 140 10.50 -6.26 -3.80
CA ALA A 140 10.90 -6.19 -5.20
C ALA A 140 10.43 -7.44 -5.96
N GLU A 141 10.59 -8.62 -5.36
CA GLU A 141 10.08 -9.89 -5.88
C GLU A 141 8.55 -9.88 -5.99
N TYR A 142 7.86 -9.39 -4.97
CA TYR A 142 6.41 -9.23 -5.00
C TYR A 142 5.96 -8.32 -6.14
N SER A 143 6.58 -7.15 -6.31
CA SER A 143 6.26 -6.21 -7.37
C SER A 143 6.48 -6.81 -8.77
N LEU A 144 7.56 -7.57 -8.95
CA LEU A 144 7.83 -8.32 -10.18
C LEU A 144 6.76 -9.38 -10.43
N SER A 145 6.34 -10.11 -9.40
CA SER A 145 5.24 -11.08 -9.50
C SER A 145 3.91 -10.40 -9.86
N GLN A 146 3.64 -9.22 -9.32
CA GLN A 146 2.45 -8.42 -9.67
C GLN A 146 2.50 -7.94 -11.12
N ALA A 147 3.66 -7.50 -11.62
CA ALA A 147 3.83 -7.13 -13.03
C ALA A 147 3.48 -8.30 -13.96
N LYS A 148 3.98 -9.50 -13.68
CA LYS A 148 3.65 -10.73 -14.41
C LYS A 148 2.15 -11.05 -14.31
N LYS A 149 1.56 -10.97 -13.13
CA LYS A 149 0.13 -11.23 -12.89
C LYS A 149 -0.78 -10.27 -13.67
N TYR A 150 -0.47 -8.98 -13.70
CA TYR A 150 -1.25 -7.99 -14.44
C TYR A 150 -1.02 -8.09 -15.94
N GLY A 151 0.17 -8.49 -16.39
CA GLY A 151 0.45 -8.86 -17.77
C GLY A 151 -0.46 -10.00 -18.25
N ILE A 152 -0.58 -11.08 -17.48
CA ILE A 152 -1.51 -12.19 -17.77
C ILE A 152 -2.97 -11.70 -17.78
N LYS A 153 -3.37 -10.86 -16.81
CA LYS A 153 -4.72 -10.27 -16.78
C LYS A 153 -4.98 -9.39 -18.00
N GLY A 154 -4.04 -8.57 -18.41
CA GLY A 154 -4.13 -7.75 -19.61
C GLY A 154 -4.28 -8.60 -20.88
N SER A 155 -3.51 -9.66 -21.00
CA SER A 155 -3.60 -10.59 -22.13
C SER A 155 -4.96 -11.30 -22.16
N ARG A 156 -5.48 -11.77 -21.02
CA ARG A 156 -6.83 -12.34 -20.91
C ARG A 156 -7.92 -11.34 -21.27
N LEU A 157 -7.80 -10.09 -20.83
CA LEU A 157 -8.73 -9.02 -21.19
C LEU A 157 -8.73 -8.76 -22.69
N GLY A 158 -7.54 -8.79 -23.34
CA GLY A 158 -7.41 -8.71 -24.79
C GLY A 158 -8.17 -9.83 -25.50
N THR A 159 -7.99 -11.06 -25.04
CA THR A 159 -8.71 -12.25 -25.55
C THR A 159 -10.23 -12.11 -25.39
N LEU A 160 -10.72 -11.71 -24.20
CA LEU A 160 -12.16 -11.49 -23.98
C LEU A 160 -12.73 -10.41 -24.89
N ARG A 161 -11.99 -9.32 -25.12
CA ARG A 161 -12.38 -8.25 -26.04
C ARG A 161 -12.42 -8.70 -27.50
N ALA A 162 -11.46 -9.54 -27.92
CA ALA A 162 -11.45 -10.12 -29.25
C ALA A 162 -12.67 -11.03 -29.45
N ALA A 163 -12.95 -11.93 -28.51
CA ALA A 163 -14.14 -12.77 -28.52
C ALA A 163 -15.43 -11.93 -28.55
N ARG A 164 -15.54 -10.91 -27.68
CA ARG A 164 -16.67 -10.00 -27.64
C ARG A 164 -16.88 -9.24 -28.95
N LYS A 165 -15.79 -8.74 -29.56
CA LYS A 165 -15.85 -8.04 -30.84
C LYS A 165 -16.35 -8.97 -31.95
N PHE A 166 -15.85 -10.21 -31.98
CA PHE A 166 -16.32 -11.21 -32.94
C PHE A 166 -17.83 -11.46 -32.78
N VAL A 167 -18.27 -11.78 -31.55
CA VAL A 167 -19.69 -12.06 -31.26
C VAL A 167 -20.59 -10.89 -31.64
N ARG A 168 -20.24 -9.65 -31.29
CA ARG A 168 -21.03 -8.46 -31.60
C ARG A 168 -21.13 -8.14 -33.10
N ASN A 169 -20.23 -8.68 -33.92
CA ASN A 169 -20.25 -8.51 -35.36
C ASN A 169 -21.04 -9.62 -36.09
N LEU A 170 -21.56 -10.61 -35.34
CA LEU A 170 -22.42 -11.63 -35.95
C LEU A 170 -23.77 -11.03 -36.38
N PRO A 171 -24.29 -11.42 -37.53
CA PRO A 171 -25.55 -10.86 -38.04
C PRO A 171 -26.77 -11.33 -37.27
N ASP A 172 -26.67 -12.44 -36.53
CA ASP A 172 -27.78 -13.01 -35.76
C ASP A 172 -27.27 -13.60 -34.41
N PHE A 173 -28.00 -13.28 -33.33
CA PHE A 173 -27.79 -13.79 -31.99
C PHE A 173 -28.71 -14.95 -31.62
N GLY A 174 -29.56 -15.41 -32.53
CA GLY A 174 -30.59 -16.43 -32.24
C GLY A 174 -30.09 -17.87 -32.14
N GLY A 175 -28.81 -18.11 -32.43
CA GLY A 175 -28.20 -19.44 -32.43
C GLY A 175 -27.57 -19.83 -31.12
N ARG A 176 -26.91 -21.02 -31.16
CA ARG A 176 -26.10 -21.57 -30.06
C ARG A 176 -24.61 -21.31 -30.32
N LEU A 177 -23.79 -21.48 -29.30
CA LEU A 177 -22.34 -21.25 -29.36
C LEU A 177 -21.61 -22.22 -30.30
N GLU A 178 -22.08 -23.46 -30.44
CA GLU A 178 -21.41 -24.56 -31.16
C GLU A 178 -20.85 -24.19 -32.54
N PRO A 179 -21.62 -23.59 -33.47
CA PRO A 179 -21.09 -23.31 -34.82
C PRO A 179 -19.97 -22.26 -34.87
N TYR A 180 -19.82 -21.47 -33.79
CA TYR A 180 -18.91 -20.33 -33.76
C TYR A 180 -17.67 -20.57 -32.91
N MET A 181 -17.52 -21.74 -32.26
CA MET A 181 -16.45 -22.01 -31.29
C MET A 181 -15.06 -21.88 -31.95
N ASP A 182 -14.86 -22.48 -33.14
CA ASP A 182 -13.58 -22.39 -33.84
C ASP A 182 -13.28 -20.98 -34.35
N ASP A 183 -14.32 -20.25 -34.77
CA ASP A 183 -14.17 -18.86 -35.20
C ASP A 183 -13.77 -17.95 -34.05
N ILE A 184 -14.32 -18.18 -32.85
CA ILE A 184 -13.94 -17.45 -31.63
C ILE A 184 -12.49 -17.77 -31.27
N VAL A 185 -12.05 -19.05 -31.37
CA VAL A 185 -10.65 -19.42 -31.11
C VAL A 185 -9.73 -18.70 -32.11
N ARG A 186 -10.08 -18.66 -33.39
CA ARG A 186 -9.32 -17.90 -34.39
C ARG A 186 -9.28 -16.41 -34.11
N ALA A 187 -10.41 -15.82 -33.75
CA ALA A 187 -10.50 -14.40 -33.37
C ALA A 187 -9.63 -14.04 -32.15
N CYS A 188 -9.36 -15.01 -31.29
CA CYS A 188 -8.51 -14.90 -30.11
C CYS A 188 -7.05 -15.27 -30.33
N ASP A 189 -6.62 -15.57 -31.55
CA ASP A 189 -5.30 -16.12 -31.89
C ASP A 189 -4.92 -17.37 -31.08
N GLY A 190 -5.89 -18.17 -30.63
CA GLY A 190 -5.71 -19.31 -29.73
C GLY A 190 -5.19 -18.98 -28.33
N LYS A 191 -5.06 -17.71 -27.98
CA LYS A 191 -4.54 -17.28 -26.67
C LYS A 191 -5.63 -17.34 -25.62
N PHE A 192 -5.44 -18.13 -24.57
CA PHE A 192 -6.42 -18.33 -23.49
C PHE A 192 -7.83 -18.71 -24.00
N CYS A 193 -7.91 -19.29 -25.19
CA CYS A 193 -9.16 -19.71 -25.83
C CYS A 193 -8.93 -21.03 -26.56
N GLU A 194 -9.72 -22.05 -26.25
CA GLU A 194 -9.59 -23.40 -26.77
C GLU A 194 -10.98 -24.03 -26.95
N ASN A 195 -11.18 -24.72 -28.09
CA ASN A 195 -12.36 -25.56 -28.35
C ASN A 195 -12.01 -27.01 -28.08
N ASN A 196 -12.67 -27.68 -27.13
CA ASN A 196 -12.50 -29.10 -26.84
C ASN A 196 -13.64 -29.97 -27.39
N GLY A 197 -14.50 -29.43 -28.24
CA GLY A 197 -15.63 -30.11 -28.86
C GLY A 197 -16.95 -30.02 -28.05
N GLU A 198 -16.91 -30.09 -26.74
CA GLU A 198 -18.08 -29.93 -25.84
C GLU A 198 -18.14 -28.53 -25.19
N PHE A 199 -16.98 -27.94 -24.98
CA PHE A 199 -16.85 -26.65 -24.31
C PHE A 199 -15.86 -25.75 -25.04
N LEU A 200 -16.17 -24.46 -25.04
CA LEU A 200 -15.22 -23.39 -25.32
C LEU A 200 -14.58 -22.98 -24.00
N ALA A 201 -13.31 -23.29 -23.81
CA ALA A 201 -12.51 -22.79 -22.70
C ALA A 201 -12.03 -21.37 -23.02
N LEU A 202 -12.50 -20.36 -22.28
CA LEU A 202 -12.16 -18.97 -22.53
C LEU A 202 -11.70 -18.31 -21.23
N CYS A 203 -10.44 -17.91 -21.17
CA CYS A 203 -9.82 -17.22 -20.02
C CYS A 203 -10.01 -17.95 -18.67
N GLY A 204 -10.07 -19.29 -18.70
CA GLY A 204 -10.24 -20.15 -17.53
C GLY A 204 -11.71 -20.44 -17.16
N LYS A 205 -12.65 -20.05 -18.00
CA LYS A 205 -14.07 -20.43 -17.89
C LYS A 205 -14.45 -21.41 -19.00
N MET A 206 -15.34 -22.31 -18.69
CA MET A 206 -15.87 -23.31 -19.61
C MET A 206 -17.30 -22.93 -20.02
N HIS A 207 -17.51 -22.78 -21.31
CA HIS A 207 -18.81 -22.47 -21.89
C HIS A 207 -19.26 -23.67 -22.74
N HIS A 208 -20.35 -24.31 -22.32
CA HIS A 208 -20.88 -25.46 -23.04
C HIS A 208 -21.38 -25.04 -24.44
N LYS A 209 -21.14 -25.88 -25.44
CA LYS A 209 -21.50 -25.62 -26.86
C LYS A 209 -22.98 -25.27 -27.08
N GLY A 210 -23.85 -25.79 -26.20
CA GLY A 210 -25.30 -25.54 -26.25
C GLY A 210 -25.76 -24.20 -25.68
N VAL A 211 -24.86 -23.36 -25.14
CA VAL A 211 -25.24 -22.06 -24.60
C VAL A 211 -25.79 -21.15 -25.69
N PRO A 212 -26.93 -20.47 -25.50
CA PRO A 212 -27.44 -19.46 -26.42
C PRO A 212 -26.43 -18.32 -26.63
N MET A 213 -26.25 -17.86 -27.88
CA MET A 213 -25.31 -16.77 -28.18
C MET A 213 -25.58 -15.48 -27.41
N ALA A 214 -26.86 -15.14 -27.16
CA ALA A 214 -27.24 -14.00 -26.35
C ALA A 214 -26.73 -14.11 -24.91
N GLU A 215 -26.83 -15.29 -24.30
CA GLU A 215 -26.31 -15.58 -22.97
C GLU A 215 -24.77 -15.56 -22.94
N PHE A 216 -24.13 -16.16 -23.93
CA PHE A 216 -22.67 -16.11 -24.08
C PHE A 216 -22.16 -14.67 -24.22
N SER A 217 -22.85 -13.83 -25.02
CA SER A 217 -22.54 -12.42 -25.16
C SER A 217 -22.64 -11.66 -23.84
N ALA A 218 -23.69 -11.92 -23.07
CA ALA A 218 -23.87 -11.33 -21.72
C ALA A 218 -22.76 -11.76 -20.75
N HIS A 219 -22.35 -13.03 -20.80
CA HIS A 219 -21.20 -13.52 -20.03
C HIS A 219 -19.90 -12.80 -20.39
N LEU A 220 -19.65 -12.57 -21.68
CA LEU A 220 -18.46 -11.81 -22.15
C LEU A 220 -18.49 -10.38 -21.64
N ASP A 221 -19.64 -9.69 -21.69
CA ASP A 221 -19.77 -8.34 -21.19
C ASP A 221 -19.52 -8.25 -19.69
N ALA A 222 -20.09 -9.18 -18.91
CA ALA A 222 -19.86 -9.26 -17.47
C ALA A 222 -18.39 -9.55 -17.13
N ASP A 223 -17.75 -10.43 -17.91
CA ASP A 223 -16.36 -10.78 -17.68
C ASP A 223 -15.40 -9.62 -18.01
N VAL A 224 -15.63 -8.91 -19.11
CA VAL A 224 -14.86 -7.70 -19.45
C VAL A 224 -15.04 -6.62 -18.38
N ALA A 225 -16.25 -6.43 -17.86
CA ALA A 225 -16.54 -5.43 -16.82
C ALA A 225 -15.83 -5.68 -15.48
N ARG A 226 -15.43 -6.94 -15.20
CA ARG A 226 -14.68 -7.29 -13.97
C ARG A 226 -13.21 -6.85 -13.98
N TYR A 227 -12.68 -6.50 -15.15
CA TYR A 227 -11.29 -6.07 -15.24
C TYR A 227 -11.18 -4.57 -14.96
N GLY A 228 -10.33 -4.21 -13.99
CA GLY A 228 -10.08 -2.81 -13.63
C GLY A 228 -9.10 -2.12 -14.59
N THR A 229 -8.94 -0.82 -14.37
CA THR A 229 -8.08 0.09 -15.17
C THR A 229 -6.65 -0.42 -15.38
N ARG A 230 -6.08 -1.07 -14.38
CA ARG A 230 -4.71 -1.60 -14.44
C ARG A 230 -4.55 -2.75 -15.43
N ALA A 231 -5.56 -3.61 -15.56
CA ALA A 231 -5.57 -4.65 -16.59
C ALA A 231 -5.76 -4.06 -17.99
N ASP A 232 -6.55 -2.98 -18.10
CA ASP A 232 -6.71 -2.20 -19.33
C ASP A 232 -5.38 -1.58 -19.80
N GLU A 233 -4.64 -0.97 -18.89
CA GLU A 233 -3.33 -0.40 -19.19
C GLU A 233 -2.32 -1.47 -19.64
N ALA A 234 -2.26 -2.59 -18.91
CA ALA A 234 -1.42 -3.71 -19.28
C ALA A 234 -1.80 -4.27 -20.67
N GLN A 235 -3.10 -4.38 -20.98
CA GLN A 235 -3.55 -4.85 -22.29
C GLN A 235 -3.13 -3.89 -23.42
N ARG A 236 -3.24 -2.57 -23.22
CA ARG A 236 -2.76 -1.56 -24.18
C ARG A 236 -1.24 -1.62 -24.39
N ASN A 237 -0.51 -2.02 -23.39
CA ASN A 237 0.94 -2.18 -23.39
C ASN A 237 1.37 -3.63 -23.72
N HIS A 238 0.61 -4.34 -24.56
CA HIS A 238 0.90 -5.69 -24.99
C HIS A 238 1.12 -6.70 -23.84
N GLY A 239 0.41 -6.52 -22.74
CA GLY A 239 0.49 -7.40 -21.58
C GLY A 239 1.51 -6.96 -20.52
N VAL A 240 2.09 -5.78 -20.62
CA VAL A 240 3.11 -5.28 -19.67
C VAL A 240 2.52 -4.26 -18.70
N ASP A 241 2.65 -4.50 -17.40
CA ASP A 241 2.31 -3.52 -16.35
C ASP A 241 3.54 -2.68 -15.97
N TYR A 242 3.79 -1.63 -16.74
CA TYR A 242 4.92 -0.72 -16.52
C TYR A 242 4.86 0.02 -15.16
N LYS A 243 3.66 0.26 -14.62
CA LYS A 243 3.54 0.83 -13.27
C LYS A 243 4.10 -0.13 -12.22
N ALA A 244 3.79 -1.42 -12.30
CA ALA A 244 4.34 -2.42 -11.38
C ALA A 244 5.85 -2.60 -11.56
N LEU A 245 6.36 -2.53 -12.79
CA LEU A 245 7.81 -2.59 -13.06
C LEU A 245 8.55 -1.38 -12.49
N SER A 246 7.98 -0.17 -12.62
CA SER A 246 8.51 1.02 -11.98
C SER A 246 8.54 0.87 -10.44
N HIS A 247 7.54 0.25 -9.83
CA HIS A 247 7.52 -0.04 -8.40
C HIS A 247 8.58 -1.07 -7.99
N ALA A 248 8.82 -2.11 -8.80
CA ALA A 248 9.88 -3.09 -8.55
C ALA A 248 11.26 -2.44 -8.59
N LEU A 249 11.55 -1.67 -9.62
CA LEU A 249 12.80 -0.93 -9.74
C LEU A 249 13.00 0.08 -8.60
N ARG A 250 11.93 0.80 -8.22
CA ARG A 250 11.98 1.71 -7.07
C ARG A 250 12.38 0.98 -5.80
N ALA A 251 11.80 -0.18 -5.54
CA ALA A 251 12.14 -0.96 -4.35
C ALA A 251 13.60 -1.43 -4.36
N ILE A 252 14.11 -1.84 -5.52
CA ILE A 252 15.52 -2.20 -5.71
C ILE A 252 16.42 -0.98 -5.42
N ASP A 253 16.12 0.19 -6.02
CA ASP A 253 16.87 1.43 -5.82
C ASP A 253 16.94 1.81 -4.32
N GLN A 254 15.81 1.71 -3.63
CA GLN A 254 15.71 2.01 -2.20
C GLN A 254 16.51 1.01 -1.34
N MET A 255 16.49 -0.27 -1.68
CA MET A 255 17.26 -1.26 -0.94
C MET A 255 18.76 -1.08 -1.15
N GLU A 256 19.21 -0.79 -2.37
CA GLU A 256 20.61 -0.49 -2.63
C GLU A 256 21.06 0.73 -1.82
N GLU A 257 20.30 1.82 -1.85
CA GLU A 257 20.61 3.02 -1.07
C GLU A 257 20.66 2.74 0.42
N LEU A 258 19.68 1.97 0.95
CA LEU A 258 19.64 1.56 2.36
C LEU A 258 20.87 0.74 2.75
N PHE A 259 21.27 -0.24 1.93
CA PHE A 259 22.43 -1.08 2.22
C PHE A 259 23.77 -0.37 2.05
N ASP A 260 23.83 0.64 1.18
CA ASP A 260 25.03 1.43 0.95
C ASP A 260 25.22 2.56 1.98
N THR A 261 24.13 3.14 2.50
CA THR A 261 24.16 4.38 3.28
C THR A 261 23.43 4.33 4.64
N GLY A 262 22.66 3.28 4.90
CA GLY A 262 21.78 3.18 6.07
C GLY A 262 20.55 4.08 6.01
N LYS A 263 20.25 4.67 4.86
CA LYS A 263 19.15 5.64 4.68
C LYS A 263 18.47 5.43 3.33
N ILE A 264 17.24 5.96 3.22
CA ILE A 264 16.55 6.18 1.95
C ILE A 264 16.26 7.68 1.89
N VAL A 265 16.67 8.35 0.82
CA VAL A 265 16.53 9.79 0.65
C VAL A 265 15.50 10.11 -0.43
N PHE A 266 14.52 10.92 -0.10
CA PHE A 266 13.51 11.42 -1.03
C PHE A 266 13.72 12.90 -1.38
N PRO A 267 13.41 13.32 -2.64
CA PRO A 267 12.98 12.48 -3.76
C PRO A 267 14.13 11.58 -4.25
N LEU A 268 13.76 10.43 -4.82
CA LEU A 268 14.75 9.43 -5.26
C LEU A 268 15.69 9.96 -6.34
N ALA A 269 16.97 9.62 -6.24
CA ALA A 269 17.98 10.01 -7.25
C ALA A 269 17.64 9.43 -8.64
N THR A 270 17.03 8.25 -8.68
CA THR A 270 16.66 7.51 -9.91
C THR A 270 15.29 7.88 -10.49
N ARG A 271 14.62 8.90 -9.95
CA ARG A 271 13.24 9.29 -10.31
C ARG A 271 12.98 9.43 -11.80
N GLU A 272 13.93 10.00 -12.56
CA GLU A 272 13.76 10.19 -14.01
C GLU A 272 13.69 8.85 -14.75
N LYS A 273 14.55 7.89 -14.39
CA LYS A 273 14.52 6.54 -14.93
C LYS A 273 13.19 5.84 -14.59
N LEU A 274 12.73 5.98 -13.36
CA LEU A 274 11.45 5.39 -12.92
C LEU A 274 10.25 5.97 -13.70
N VAL A 275 10.26 7.27 -14.00
CA VAL A 275 9.24 7.91 -14.84
C VAL A 275 9.27 7.38 -16.26
N ARG A 276 10.45 7.20 -16.88
CA ARG A 276 10.60 6.60 -18.21
C ARG A 276 10.05 5.17 -18.25
N VAL A 277 10.36 4.37 -17.24
CA VAL A 277 9.77 3.02 -17.10
C VAL A 277 8.25 3.10 -16.97
N LYS A 278 7.73 3.94 -16.09
CA LYS A 278 6.27 4.11 -15.87
C LYS A 278 5.53 4.49 -17.15
N ARG A 279 6.19 5.22 -18.05
CA ARG A 279 5.66 5.61 -19.38
C ARG A 279 5.80 4.53 -20.45
N GLY A 280 6.47 3.41 -20.17
CA GLY A 280 6.72 2.35 -21.14
C GLY A 280 7.78 2.71 -22.19
N GLU A 281 8.67 3.65 -21.88
CA GLU A 281 9.75 4.08 -22.78
C GLU A 281 10.92 3.08 -22.86
N ILE A 282 10.97 2.12 -21.94
CA ILE A 282 11.99 1.06 -21.89
C ILE A 282 11.29 -0.28 -22.15
N PRO A 283 11.70 -1.06 -23.15
CA PRO A 283 11.06 -2.34 -23.50
C PRO A 283 11.16 -3.37 -22.37
N TRP A 284 10.12 -4.20 -22.22
CA TRP A 284 10.07 -5.23 -21.17
C TRP A 284 11.28 -6.19 -21.16
N PRO A 285 11.74 -6.75 -22.30
CA PRO A 285 12.89 -7.67 -22.29
C PRO A 285 14.17 -7.07 -21.71
N GLU A 286 14.40 -5.76 -21.95
CA GLU A 286 15.53 -5.02 -21.37
C GLU A 286 15.33 -4.82 -19.85
N LEU A 287 14.13 -4.42 -19.44
CA LEU A 287 13.79 -4.22 -18.04
C LEU A 287 13.87 -5.51 -17.23
N GLU A 288 13.43 -6.63 -17.77
CA GLU A 288 13.48 -7.92 -17.08
C GLU A 288 14.91 -8.32 -16.74
N GLN A 289 15.83 -8.20 -17.71
CA GLN A 289 17.25 -8.49 -17.47
C GLN A 289 17.85 -7.57 -16.40
N VAL A 290 17.56 -6.27 -16.49
CA VAL A 290 18.04 -5.27 -15.50
C VAL A 290 17.51 -5.59 -14.11
N ILE A 291 16.21 -5.88 -13.97
CA ILE A 291 15.61 -6.18 -12.67
C ILE A 291 16.22 -7.45 -12.06
N LEU A 292 16.37 -8.52 -12.84
CA LEU A 292 16.93 -9.78 -12.34
C LEU A 292 18.40 -9.63 -11.91
N ALA A 293 19.22 -8.94 -12.72
CA ALA A 293 20.62 -8.67 -12.37
C ALA A 293 20.72 -7.85 -11.07
N ARG A 294 19.95 -6.77 -10.95
CA ARG A 294 19.98 -5.90 -9.78
C ARG A 294 19.40 -6.56 -8.51
N LEU A 295 18.43 -7.47 -8.62
CA LEU A 295 17.98 -8.25 -7.48
C LEU A 295 19.11 -9.12 -6.91
N ALA A 296 19.91 -9.75 -7.77
CA ALA A 296 21.08 -10.50 -7.33
C ALA A 296 22.15 -9.61 -6.67
N GLU A 297 22.35 -8.38 -7.20
CA GLU A 297 23.25 -7.39 -6.60
C GLU A 297 22.75 -6.91 -5.23
N VAL A 298 21.45 -6.66 -5.07
CA VAL A 298 20.83 -6.29 -3.78
C VAL A 298 21.03 -7.40 -2.75
N ASP A 299 20.86 -8.68 -3.14
CA ASP A 299 21.11 -9.81 -2.22
C ASP A 299 22.57 -9.90 -1.79
N ALA A 300 23.50 -9.67 -2.71
CA ALA A 300 24.92 -9.62 -2.39
C ALA A 300 25.28 -8.43 -1.47
N LYS A 301 24.71 -7.25 -1.73
CA LYS A 301 24.86 -6.07 -0.87
C LYS A 301 24.29 -6.32 0.52
N ARG A 302 23.10 -6.93 0.63
CA ARG A 302 22.50 -7.28 1.90
C ARG A 302 23.40 -8.15 2.77
N ALA A 303 24.09 -9.13 2.17
CA ALA A 303 24.99 -10.01 2.88
C ALA A 303 26.26 -9.31 3.42
N ASN A 304 26.64 -8.18 2.83
CA ASN A 304 27.90 -7.48 3.11
C ASN A 304 27.73 -6.07 3.68
N THR A 305 26.50 -5.60 3.87
CA THR A 305 26.26 -4.25 4.38
C THR A 305 26.72 -4.06 5.82
N LEU A 306 27.23 -2.86 6.13
CA LEU A 306 27.47 -2.39 7.50
C LEU A 306 26.21 -1.83 8.17
N TYR A 307 25.17 -1.56 7.39
CA TYR A 307 23.91 -0.96 7.86
C TYR A 307 22.84 -2.03 8.08
N VAL A 308 23.10 -2.91 9.03
CA VAL A 308 22.17 -3.98 9.38
C VAL A 308 21.07 -3.43 10.28
N GLY A 309 19.82 -3.51 9.80
CA GLY A 309 18.64 -3.25 10.60
C GLY A 309 18.23 -4.54 11.32
N VAL A 310 18.14 -4.46 12.64
CA VAL A 310 17.58 -5.52 13.48
C VAL A 310 16.46 -4.91 14.30
N TYR A 311 15.24 -5.42 14.10
CA TYR A 311 14.09 -4.89 14.80
C TYR A 311 14.21 -5.05 16.30
N ASP A 312 14.19 -3.92 17.00
CA ASP A 312 14.24 -3.81 18.45
C ASP A 312 12.82 -3.58 18.98
N GLU A 313 12.15 -4.67 19.36
CA GLU A 313 10.76 -4.64 19.84
C GLU A 313 10.62 -3.80 21.13
N ALA A 314 11.60 -3.84 22.02
CA ALA A 314 11.59 -3.07 23.27
C ALA A 314 11.66 -1.56 22.98
N PHE A 315 12.49 -1.18 21.99
CA PHE A 315 12.59 0.20 21.53
C PHE A 315 11.29 0.69 20.88
N ALA A 316 10.69 -0.10 20.01
CA ALA A 316 9.40 0.24 19.40
C ALA A 316 8.28 0.40 20.44
N LYS A 317 8.22 -0.50 21.43
CA LYS A 317 7.27 -0.42 22.54
C LYS A 317 7.52 0.83 23.39
N LYS A 318 8.78 1.17 23.66
CA LYS A 318 9.11 2.40 24.40
C LYS A 318 8.61 3.64 23.71
N ILE A 319 8.83 3.78 22.39
CA ILE A 319 8.32 4.91 21.59
C ILE A 319 6.79 4.99 21.72
N LEU A 320 6.11 3.86 21.59
CA LEU A 320 4.65 3.82 21.71
C LEU A 320 4.16 4.26 23.08
N LEU A 321 4.78 3.78 24.15
CA LEU A 321 4.45 4.20 25.53
C LEU A 321 4.72 5.69 25.75
N ASP A 322 5.84 6.21 25.24
CA ASP A 322 6.17 7.64 25.32
C ASP A 322 5.08 8.50 24.59
N CYS A 323 4.54 8.00 23.45
CA CYS A 323 3.42 8.67 22.77
C CYS A 323 2.17 8.80 23.67
N TYR A 324 1.85 7.78 24.44
CA TYR A 324 0.71 7.82 25.35
C TYR A 324 1.02 8.60 26.63
N GLY A 325 2.19 8.42 27.24
CA GLY A 325 2.56 9.07 28.49
C GLY A 325 2.64 10.60 28.39
N ARG A 326 3.09 11.14 27.25
CA ARG A 326 3.11 12.60 27.03
C ARG A 326 1.75 13.19 26.67
N GLY A 327 0.92 12.41 25.94
CA GLY A 327 -0.43 12.83 25.58
C GLY A 327 -1.35 12.98 26.79
N GLU A 328 -1.15 12.15 27.82
CA GLU A 328 -1.95 12.20 29.04
C GLU A 328 -1.54 13.33 29.99
N THR A 329 -0.25 13.68 30.05
CA THR A 329 0.19 14.82 30.90
C THR A 329 -0.33 16.17 30.40
N GLU A 330 -0.59 16.33 29.11
CA GLU A 330 -1.24 17.53 28.56
C GLU A 330 -2.76 17.49 28.67
N ALA A 331 -3.38 16.31 28.58
CA ALA A 331 -4.84 16.13 28.67
C ALA A 331 -5.34 16.00 30.15
N LEU A 332 -4.48 15.55 31.07
CA LEU A 332 -4.79 15.39 32.49
C LEU A 332 -4.40 16.59 33.37
N SER A 333 -3.89 17.67 32.79
CA SER A 333 -3.72 18.94 33.46
C SER A 333 -5.08 19.64 33.65
N GLY A 334 -5.92 19.09 34.46
CA GLY A 334 -7.25 19.62 34.78
C GLY A 334 -8.17 18.53 35.33
N ASP A 335 -9.34 18.85 35.72
CA ASP A 335 -10.40 18.11 36.45
C ASP A 335 -10.47 16.55 36.29
N VAL A 336 -10.01 15.99 35.18
CA VAL A 336 -10.08 14.53 34.89
C VAL A 336 -9.09 13.72 35.74
N ALA A 337 -7.89 14.23 35.99
CA ALA A 337 -6.92 13.52 36.85
C ALA A 337 -7.39 13.46 38.30
N ASP A 338 -8.05 14.53 38.75
CA ASP A 338 -8.61 14.58 40.08
C ASP A 338 -9.88 13.74 40.21
N GLU A 339 -10.66 13.62 39.16
CA GLU A 339 -11.83 12.73 39.12
C GLU A 339 -11.45 11.25 39.08
N ILE A 340 -10.40 10.89 38.37
CA ILE A 340 -9.85 9.51 38.35
C ILE A 340 -9.23 9.19 39.72
N ARG A 341 -8.46 10.11 40.32
CA ARG A 341 -7.94 9.94 41.69
C ARG A 341 -9.06 9.76 42.69
N LYS A 342 -10.12 10.55 42.60
CA LYS A 342 -11.29 10.45 43.46
C LYS A 342 -11.99 9.09 43.30
N LYS A 343 -12.22 8.63 42.10
CA LYS A 343 -12.81 7.30 41.83
C LYS A 343 -11.92 6.15 42.30
N LEU A 344 -10.58 6.23 42.11
CA LEU A 344 -9.66 5.25 42.64
C LEU A 344 -9.66 5.21 44.17
N LEU A 345 -9.72 6.37 44.86
CA LEU A 345 -9.87 6.45 46.31
C LEU A 345 -11.20 5.90 46.80
N GLU A 346 -12.28 6.12 46.08
CA GLU A 346 -13.60 5.54 46.38
C GLU A 346 -13.61 4.00 46.24
N MET A 347 -12.86 3.46 45.27
CA MET A 347 -12.68 2.02 45.10
C MET A 347 -11.78 1.39 46.19
N GLU A 348 -10.77 2.12 46.69
CA GLU A 348 -9.93 1.67 47.81
C GLU A 348 -10.71 1.56 49.11
N HIS A 349 -11.70 2.41 49.33
CA HIS A 349 -12.56 2.38 50.54
C HIS A 349 -13.64 1.30 50.48
N GLY A 350 -13.93 0.77 49.30
CA GLY A 350 -14.93 -0.28 49.09
C GLY A 350 -14.38 -1.72 49.06
N HIS A 351 -13.10 -1.91 48.81
CA HIS A 351 -12.46 -3.24 48.71
C HIS A 351 -11.05 -3.10 49.31
N ASN A 352 -10.67 -3.99 50.22
CA ASN A 352 -9.33 -4.06 50.85
C ASN A 352 -8.21 -4.36 49.82
N VAL A 353 -7.99 -3.49 48.83
CA VAL A 353 -6.92 -3.56 47.81
C VAL A 353 -5.95 -2.43 48.12
N LYS A 354 -4.77 -2.78 48.61
CA LYS A 354 -3.66 -1.85 48.80
C LYS A 354 -2.99 -1.61 47.43
N ILE A 355 -3.20 -0.43 46.83
CA ILE A 355 -2.42 -0.01 45.68
C ILE A 355 -1.10 0.61 46.18
N VAL A 356 0.02 -0.03 45.85
CA VAL A 356 1.36 0.48 46.21
C VAL A 356 1.83 1.37 45.06
N TYR A 357 1.84 2.68 45.30
CA TYR A 357 2.49 3.62 44.38
C TYR A 357 4.00 3.55 44.58
N ALA A 358 4.74 3.22 43.50
CA ALA A 358 6.18 3.43 43.48
C ALA A 358 6.44 4.96 43.34
N THR A 359 6.59 5.64 44.43
CA THR A 359 7.17 7.00 44.44
C THR A 359 8.67 6.85 44.24
N GLU A 360 9.21 7.42 43.17
CA GLU A 360 10.63 7.70 43.08
C GLU A 360 11.00 8.65 44.23
N ALA A 361 11.53 8.12 45.27
CA ALA A 361 12.21 8.89 46.32
C ALA A 361 13.70 8.72 46.16
N GLY A 362 14.31 9.75 45.59
CA GLY A 362 15.43 10.42 46.25
C GLY A 362 16.77 9.74 46.18
N SER A 363 17.52 10.11 45.17
CA SER A 363 18.97 10.30 45.35
C SER A 363 19.23 11.30 46.49
N ARG A 364 19.96 10.85 47.51
CA ARG A 364 21.01 11.60 48.22
C ARG A 364 21.53 10.78 49.40
N ALA A 365 22.70 10.30 49.28
CA ALA A 365 23.89 10.40 50.10
C ALA A 365 24.89 9.30 49.67
#